data_f498dfe551b28f2a5c0de50fbc1cd93c
#
_entry.id   f498dfe551b28f2a5c0de50fbc1cd93c
#
_cell.length_a   1.000
_cell.length_b   1.000
_cell.length_c   1.000
_cell.angle_alpha   90.00
_cell.angle_beta   90.00
_cell.angle_gamma   90.00
#
_symmetry.space_group_name_H-M   'P 1'
#
loop_
_entity.id
_entity.type
_entity.pdbx_description
1 polymer ?
#
loop_
_entity_poly.entity_id
_entity_poly.type
_entity_poly.pdbx_seq_one_letter_code
_entity_poly.pdbx_strand_id
1 'polypeptide(L)'
;MNTLTHFIRLFEKYPKLFSFIEIAVYTGLFAFNQWIVPFWLWGIYRLKIAVPGSLVFLFYRLWHGTAIAVFISIILGLLFFIMSSLIWKDSLKGMGVRFDNLYESGCECLIISLISTVIIVLFAITYSNKSYPHDFISHWAGFFKYTPWGIIKKIVEGLAQQFLLQSILLIRFFKIFEKRSISVMSAALLFSLAHSPNIRLMALSFCFGLVTCVLFLRNRNIFTLGVMHGVLSMVFTSFLVPGLVSDFRTGPSRGNMEFIASIDYHGGKIETKPSKTILIPISVTNKSIVTWDSGDKDHPVFISYHLFSATGEMMEYDNIRTSLNKKIGTDDSVIVDLMVHAPSKKGDYYLEVDIVKEKVAWFKNKGSKTILIPLTIK
;
A
#
# COMPACT_ATOMS: atom_id res chain seq x y z
N MET A 1 -8.12 -46.53 20.21
CA MET A 1 -8.77 -45.23 20.48
C MET A 1 -8.03 -44.21 19.67
N ASN A 2 -8.67 -43.62 18.61
CA ASN A 2 -7.99 -42.90 17.54
C ASN A 2 -7.25 -41.65 18.06
N THR A 3 -6.06 -41.42 17.54
CA THR A 3 -5.19 -40.24 17.78
C THR A 3 -5.99 -38.90 17.70
N LEU A 4 -6.94 -38.85 16.81
CA LEU A 4 -7.86 -37.71 16.65
C LEU A 4 -8.74 -37.46 17.89
N THR A 5 -9.27 -38.52 18.52
CA THR A 5 -10.12 -38.40 19.71
C THR A 5 -9.30 -37.93 20.91
N HIS A 6 -8.03 -38.35 21.01
CA HIS A 6 -7.13 -37.87 22.07
C HIS A 6 -6.80 -36.39 21.88
N PHE A 7 -6.56 -35.98 20.63
CA PHE A 7 -6.27 -34.59 20.28
C PHE A 7 -7.47 -33.67 20.58
N ILE A 8 -8.70 -34.06 20.21
CA ILE A 8 -9.93 -33.30 20.52
C ILE A 8 -10.09 -33.12 22.03
N ARG A 9 -9.85 -34.14 22.85
CA ARG A 9 -9.91 -34.04 24.31
C ARG A 9 -8.89 -33.09 24.91
N LEU A 10 -7.69 -32.98 24.31
CA LEU A 10 -6.69 -31.98 24.71
C LEU A 10 -7.17 -30.55 24.45
N PHE A 11 -7.83 -30.30 23.29
CA PHE A 11 -8.43 -29.01 23.00
C PHE A 11 -9.52 -28.62 23.98
N GLU A 12 -10.41 -29.56 24.32
CA GLU A 12 -11.46 -29.35 25.31
C GLU A 12 -10.90 -29.04 26.71
N LYS A 13 -9.76 -29.64 27.05
CA LYS A 13 -9.08 -29.45 28.35
C LYS A 13 -8.35 -28.10 28.45
N TYR A 14 -7.78 -27.58 27.34
CA TYR A 14 -6.95 -26.38 27.35
C TYR A 14 -7.40 -25.35 26.29
N PRO A 15 -8.63 -24.84 26.35
CA PRO A 15 -9.21 -24.01 25.28
C PRO A 15 -8.45 -22.70 25.08
N LYS A 16 -7.94 -22.08 26.16
CA LYS A 16 -7.18 -20.82 26.07
C LYS A 16 -5.85 -20.99 25.34
N LEU A 17 -5.12 -22.08 25.65
CA LEU A 17 -3.85 -22.39 25.02
C LEU A 17 -4.02 -22.62 23.51
N PHE A 18 -5.02 -23.41 23.13
CA PHE A 18 -5.26 -23.69 21.72
C PHE A 18 -5.74 -22.46 20.95
N SER A 19 -6.58 -21.60 21.56
CA SER A 19 -6.95 -20.32 20.96
C SER A 19 -5.73 -19.43 20.73
N PHE A 20 -4.77 -19.42 21.66
CA PHE A 20 -3.51 -18.69 21.49
C PHE A 20 -2.65 -19.27 20.37
N ILE A 21 -2.48 -20.58 20.32
CA ILE A 21 -1.73 -21.28 19.24
C ILE A 21 -2.36 -20.95 17.88
N GLU A 22 -3.67 -20.99 17.80
CA GLU A 22 -4.40 -20.69 16.60
C GLU A 22 -4.15 -19.25 16.10
N ILE A 23 -4.26 -18.27 17.00
CA ILE A 23 -3.93 -16.87 16.69
C ILE A 23 -2.47 -16.75 16.23
N ALA A 24 -1.53 -17.40 16.93
CA ALA A 24 -0.12 -17.35 16.60
C ALA A 24 0.19 -17.94 15.22
N VAL A 25 -0.42 -19.07 14.87
CA VAL A 25 -0.27 -19.70 13.54
C VAL A 25 -0.80 -18.77 12.44
N TYR A 26 -1.97 -18.16 12.64
CA TYR A 26 -2.53 -17.24 11.64
C TYR A 26 -1.72 -15.98 11.47
N THR A 27 -1.34 -15.38 12.60
CA THR A 27 -0.49 -14.19 12.59
C THR A 27 0.87 -14.51 11.94
N GLY A 28 1.42 -15.69 12.24
CA GLY A 28 2.66 -16.18 11.65
C GLY A 28 2.55 -16.39 10.13
N LEU A 29 1.50 -17.05 9.65
CA LEU A 29 1.25 -17.25 8.22
C LEU A 29 1.00 -15.92 7.49
N PHE A 30 0.24 -15.01 8.12
CA PHE A 30 0.01 -13.69 7.58
C PHE A 30 1.32 -12.88 7.52
N ALA A 31 2.09 -12.84 8.61
CA ALA A 31 3.38 -12.17 8.69
C ALA A 31 4.37 -12.74 7.68
N PHE A 32 4.42 -14.06 7.52
CA PHE A 32 5.25 -14.70 6.51
C PHE A 32 4.87 -14.22 5.10
N ASN A 33 3.59 -14.20 4.78
CA ASN A 33 3.10 -13.80 3.46
C ASN A 33 3.30 -12.30 3.19
N GLN A 34 3.01 -11.44 4.16
CA GLN A 34 3.00 -9.98 3.96
C GLN A 34 4.35 -9.31 4.20
N TRP A 35 5.20 -9.88 5.05
CA TRP A 35 6.44 -9.22 5.49
C TRP A 35 7.69 -10.02 5.20
N ILE A 36 7.74 -11.31 5.58
CA ILE A 36 8.98 -12.08 5.50
C ILE A 36 9.39 -12.29 4.06
N VAL A 37 8.47 -12.71 3.19
CA VAL A 37 8.78 -12.94 1.77
C VAL A 37 9.13 -11.64 1.04
N PRO A 38 8.35 -10.53 1.14
CA PRO A 38 8.74 -9.26 0.54
C PRO A 38 10.03 -8.69 1.13
N PHE A 39 10.25 -8.83 2.45
CA PHE A 39 11.47 -8.36 3.11
C PHE A 39 12.69 -9.18 2.68
N TRP A 40 12.54 -10.49 2.52
CA TRP A 40 13.59 -11.38 2.05
C TRP A 40 13.95 -11.08 0.59
N LEU A 41 12.96 -10.92 -0.29
CA LEU A 41 13.19 -10.51 -1.68
C LEU A 41 13.86 -9.13 -1.77
N TRP A 42 13.44 -8.18 -0.93
CA TRP A 42 14.08 -6.88 -0.84
C TRP A 42 15.52 -6.96 -0.31
N GLY A 43 15.78 -7.83 0.69
CA GLY A 43 17.11 -8.10 1.22
C GLY A 43 18.04 -8.69 0.18
N ILE A 44 17.59 -9.68 -0.59
CA ILE A 44 18.34 -10.26 -1.72
C ILE A 44 18.72 -9.17 -2.73
N TYR A 45 17.78 -8.31 -3.09
CA TYR A 45 18.02 -7.20 -4.00
C TYR A 45 19.03 -6.18 -3.43
N ARG A 46 18.88 -5.78 -2.16
CA ARG A 46 19.80 -4.83 -1.48
C ARG A 46 21.21 -5.36 -1.29
N LEU A 47 21.33 -6.64 -0.96
CA LEU A 47 22.63 -7.29 -0.72
C LEU A 47 23.35 -7.66 -2.01
N LYS A 48 22.81 -7.33 -3.18
CA LYS A 48 23.37 -7.68 -4.50
C LYS A 48 23.72 -9.17 -4.61
N ILE A 49 22.99 -10.02 -3.89
CA ILE A 49 23.08 -11.46 -4.11
C ILE A 49 22.63 -11.67 -5.56
N ALA A 50 23.46 -12.33 -6.36
CA ALA A 50 23.35 -12.47 -7.82
C ALA A 50 22.10 -13.29 -8.25
N VAL A 51 20.94 -12.79 -7.92
CA VAL A 51 19.66 -13.25 -8.46
C VAL A 51 19.30 -12.25 -9.56
N PRO A 52 19.11 -12.69 -10.81
CA PRO A 52 18.69 -11.79 -11.88
C PRO A 52 17.47 -10.97 -11.45
N GLY A 53 17.50 -9.65 -11.65
CA GLY A 53 16.41 -8.75 -11.26
C GLY A 53 15.06 -9.17 -11.86
N SER A 54 15.10 -9.81 -13.05
CA SER A 54 13.96 -10.45 -13.70
C SER A 54 13.31 -11.58 -12.87
N LEU A 55 14.11 -12.38 -12.15
CA LEU A 55 13.60 -13.44 -11.27
C LEU A 55 13.00 -12.85 -9.98
N VAL A 56 13.63 -11.86 -9.38
CA VAL A 56 13.08 -11.14 -8.22
C VAL A 56 11.76 -10.49 -8.60
N PHE A 57 11.69 -9.85 -9.77
CA PHE A 57 10.48 -9.25 -10.32
C PHE A 57 9.40 -10.30 -10.60
N LEU A 58 9.77 -11.45 -11.19
CA LEU A 58 8.83 -12.54 -11.47
C LEU A 58 8.24 -13.10 -10.17
N PHE A 59 9.06 -13.40 -9.17
CA PHE A 59 8.61 -13.87 -7.85
C PHE A 59 7.73 -12.83 -7.14
N TYR A 60 8.12 -11.56 -7.20
CA TYR A 60 7.34 -10.48 -6.63
C TYR A 60 5.99 -10.31 -7.34
N ARG A 61 5.96 -10.37 -8.67
CA ARG A 61 4.74 -10.29 -9.48
C ARG A 61 3.83 -11.51 -9.29
N LEU A 62 4.41 -12.71 -9.21
CA LEU A 62 3.69 -13.94 -8.91
C LEU A 62 3.08 -13.91 -7.51
N TRP A 63 3.77 -13.33 -6.53
CA TRP A 63 3.32 -13.31 -5.14
C TRP A 63 2.32 -12.19 -4.83
N HIS A 64 2.52 -10.98 -5.33
CA HIS A 64 1.70 -9.81 -5.01
C HIS A 64 0.67 -9.38 -6.05
N GLY A 65 0.82 -9.80 -7.28
CA GLY A 65 -0.03 -9.33 -8.40
C GLY A 65 -1.02 -10.35 -8.91
N THR A 66 -1.01 -11.58 -8.38
CA THR A 66 -1.75 -12.67 -9.02
C THR A 66 -2.89 -13.21 -8.17
N ALA A 67 -3.86 -13.79 -8.88
CA ALA A 67 -4.91 -14.65 -8.34
C ALA A 67 -4.39 -15.73 -7.36
N ILE A 68 -3.09 -16.09 -7.42
CA ILE A 68 -2.46 -17.11 -6.57
C ILE A 68 -2.42 -16.70 -5.10
N ALA A 69 -2.00 -15.47 -4.76
CA ALA A 69 -1.96 -15.02 -3.36
C ALA A 69 -3.38 -14.90 -2.77
N VAL A 70 -4.33 -14.41 -3.58
CA VAL A 70 -5.76 -14.37 -3.22
C VAL A 70 -6.31 -15.80 -3.08
N PHE A 71 -5.97 -16.70 -3.99
CA PHE A 71 -6.41 -18.09 -4.00
C PHE A 71 -5.85 -18.87 -2.79
N ILE A 72 -4.56 -18.71 -2.47
CA ILE A 72 -3.95 -19.33 -1.28
C ILE A 72 -4.60 -18.76 0.00
N SER A 73 -4.87 -17.47 0.07
CA SER A 73 -5.53 -16.84 1.23
C SER A 73 -6.96 -17.35 1.41
N ILE A 74 -7.70 -17.58 0.30
CA ILE A 74 -9.04 -18.16 0.32
C ILE A 74 -8.98 -19.61 0.79
N ILE A 75 -8.07 -20.41 0.24
CA ILE A 75 -7.90 -21.83 0.63
C ILE A 75 -7.52 -21.93 2.12
N LEU A 76 -6.56 -21.15 2.58
CA LEU A 76 -6.16 -21.13 3.98
C LEU A 76 -7.32 -20.68 4.87
N GLY A 77 -8.09 -19.67 4.45
CA GLY A 77 -9.30 -19.23 5.15
C GLY A 77 -10.37 -20.33 5.22
N LEU A 78 -10.60 -21.06 4.14
CA LEU A 78 -11.54 -22.18 4.09
C LEU A 78 -11.09 -23.39 4.90
N LEU A 79 -9.83 -23.77 4.79
CA LEU A 79 -9.24 -24.86 5.62
C LEU A 79 -9.35 -24.55 7.09
N PHE A 80 -9.10 -23.32 7.45
CA PHE A 80 -9.25 -22.91 8.82
C PHE A 80 -10.70 -22.89 9.29
N PHE A 81 -11.61 -22.38 8.47
CA PHE A 81 -13.04 -22.41 8.75
C PHE A 81 -13.50 -23.85 9.06
N ILE A 82 -13.08 -24.81 8.23
CA ILE A 82 -13.39 -26.22 8.41
C ILE A 82 -12.76 -26.74 9.71
N MET A 83 -11.47 -26.51 9.92
CA MET A 83 -10.78 -26.93 11.15
C MET A 83 -11.39 -26.29 12.39
N SER A 84 -11.61 -24.99 12.38
CA SER A 84 -12.20 -24.25 13.48
C SER A 84 -13.60 -24.75 13.81
N SER A 85 -14.45 -24.94 12.81
CA SER A 85 -15.81 -25.45 13.02
C SER A 85 -15.85 -26.89 13.56
N LEU A 86 -14.93 -27.74 13.11
CA LEU A 86 -14.83 -29.14 13.58
C LEU A 86 -14.27 -29.23 15.01
N ILE A 87 -13.23 -28.47 15.32
CA ILE A 87 -12.55 -28.52 16.61
C ILE A 87 -13.33 -27.79 17.69
N TRP A 88 -13.82 -26.58 17.39
CA TRP A 88 -14.46 -25.73 18.38
C TRP A 88 -15.96 -25.89 18.48
N LYS A 89 -16.57 -26.63 17.54
CA LYS A 89 -18.03 -26.73 17.40
C LYS A 89 -18.70 -25.32 17.30
N ASP A 90 -17.96 -24.36 16.75
CA ASP A 90 -18.50 -23.01 16.56
C ASP A 90 -19.62 -23.04 15.53
N SER A 91 -20.78 -22.50 15.87
CA SER A 91 -21.88 -22.45 14.91
C SER A 91 -21.62 -21.40 13.82
N LEU A 92 -22.08 -21.66 12.60
CA LEU A 92 -21.98 -20.68 11.50
C LEU A 92 -22.53 -19.32 11.88
N LYS A 93 -23.68 -19.27 12.56
CA LYS A 93 -24.27 -18.06 13.09
C LYS A 93 -23.35 -17.36 14.11
N GLY A 94 -22.72 -18.12 14.99
CA GLY A 94 -21.76 -17.60 15.96
C GLY A 94 -20.54 -16.96 15.30
N MET A 95 -20.09 -17.52 14.17
CA MET A 95 -19.02 -16.98 13.34
C MET A 95 -19.45 -15.85 12.40
N GLY A 96 -20.72 -15.46 12.42
CA GLY A 96 -21.25 -14.37 11.61
C GLY A 96 -21.67 -14.77 10.20
N VAL A 97 -21.64 -16.06 9.86
CA VAL A 97 -22.15 -16.58 8.59
C VAL A 97 -23.65 -16.78 8.72
N ARG A 98 -24.42 -15.72 8.43
CA ARG A 98 -25.86 -15.71 8.56
C ARG A 98 -26.52 -14.74 7.59
N PHE A 99 -27.75 -15.07 7.16
CA PHE A 99 -28.52 -14.28 6.20
C PHE A 99 -29.83 -13.72 6.78
N ASP A 100 -30.20 -14.15 8.00
CA ASP A 100 -31.47 -13.84 8.63
C ASP A 100 -31.58 -12.39 9.16
N ASN A 101 -30.46 -11.65 9.26
CA ASN A 101 -30.43 -10.26 9.73
C ASN A 101 -29.69 -9.33 8.77
N LEU A 102 -29.66 -9.66 7.48
CA LEU A 102 -28.96 -8.84 6.46
C LEU A 102 -29.51 -7.41 6.40
N TYR A 103 -30.82 -7.23 6.55
CA TYR A 103 -31.43 -5.89 6.50
C TYR A 103 -30.96 -5.00 7.65
N GLU A 104 -31.11 -5.47 8.90
CA GLU A 104 -30.74 -4.69 10.09
C GLU A 104 -29.24 -4.38 10.12
N SER A 105 -28.42 -5.40 9.93
CA SER A 105 -26.97 -5.25 9.86
C SER A 105 -26.52 -4.40 8.66
N GLY A 106 -27.21 -4.53 7.52
CA GLY A 106 -26.96 -3.76 6.31
C GLY A 106 -27.25 -2.28 6.49
N CYS A 107 -28.37 -1.93 7.13
CA CYS A 107 -28.70 -0.53 7.44
C CYS A 107 -27.63 0.12 8.34
N GLU A 108 -27.20 -0.57 9.40
CA GLU A 108 -26.13 -0.04 10.27
C GLU A 108 -24.82 0.14 9.52
N CYS A 109 -24.40 -0.85 8.72
CA CYS A 109 -23.20 -0.77 7.91
C CYS A 109 -23.30 0.36 6.86
N LEU A 110 -24.47 0.57 6.27
CA LEU A 110 -24.71 1.66 5.31
C LEU A 110 -24.53 3.03 5.97
N ILE A 111 -25.13 3.25 7.13
CA ILE A 111 -25.00 4.51 7.88
C ILE A 111 -23.52 4.78 8.18
N ILE A 112 -22.79 3.80 8.70
CA ILE A 112 -21.36 3.93 9.00
C ILE A 112 -20.56 4.19 7.72
N SER A 113 -20.89 3.52 6.60
CA SER A 113 -20.25 3.75 5.32
C SER A 113 -20.46 5.18 4.81
N LEU A 114 -21.68 5.71 4.91
CA LEU A 114 -21.98 7.09 4.50
C LEU A 114 -21.21 8.11 5.33
N ILE A 115 -21.22 7.97 6.66
CA ILE A 115 -20.46 8.84 7.56
C ILE A 115 -18.96 8.78 7.24
N SER A 116 -18.41 7.57 7.12
CA SER A 116 -16.99 7.37 6.79
C SER A 116 -16.63 7.94 5.43
N THR A 117 -17.50 7.79 4.42
CA THR A 117 -17.29 8.36 3.09
C THR A 117 -17.23 9.89 3.15
N VAL A 118 -18.15 10.53 3.88
CA VAL A 118 -18.14 12.00 4.06
C VAL A 118 -16.82 12.44 4.71
N ILE A 119 -16.37 11.75 5.75
CA ILE A 119 -15.09 12.07 6.41
C ILE A 119 -13.90 11.91 5.44
N ILE A 120 -13.85 10.83 4.68
CA ILE A 120 -12.78 10.58 3.70
C ILE A 120 -12.78 11.66 2.62
N VAL A 121 -13.95 12.02 2.11
CA VAL A 121 -14.08 13.04 1.06
C VAL A 121 -13.68 14.43 1.58
N LEU A 122 -14.15 14.83 2.78
CA LEU A 122 -13.76 16.09 3.40
C LEU A 122 -12.25 16.15 3.65
N PHE A 123 -11.66 15.07 4.13
CA PHE A 123 -10.21 14.97 4.31
C PHE A 123 -9.47 15.07 2.96
N ALA A 124 -9.95 14.39 1.94
CA ALA A 124 -9.37 14.45 0.59
C ALA A 124 -9.42 15.87 0.00
N ILE A 125 -10.55 16.59 0.15
CA ILE A 125 -10.70 17.97 -0.30
C ILE A 125 -9.71 18.89 0.43
N THR A 126 -9.66 18.82 1.76
CA THR A 126 -8.78 19.69 2.56
C THR A 126 -7.31 19.44 2.30
N TYR A 127 -6.92 18.18 2.05
CA TYR A 127 -5.55 17.82 1.72
C TYR A 127 -5.17 18.18 0.28
N SER A 128 -6.07 17.93 -0.68
CA SER A 128 -5.86 18.24 -2.10
C SER A 128 -5.70 19.73 -2.34
N ASN A 129 -6.51 20.57 -1.69
CA ASN A 129 -6.41 22.04 -1.82
C ASN A 129 -5.05 22.61 -1.40
N LYS A 130 -4.33 21.93 -0.48
CA LYS A 130 -2.98 22.31 -0.05
C LYS A 130 -1.87 21.84 -0.98
N SER A 131 -2.03 20.65 -1.57
CA SER A 131 -0.96 19.95 -2.26
C SER A 131 -1.13 19.84 -3.77
N TYR A 132 -2.37 19.85 -4.27
CA TYR A 132 -2.70 19.61 -5.68
C TYR A 132 -4.06 20.27 -6.08
N PRO A 133 -4.11 21.59 -6.25
CA PRO A 133 -5.38 22.32 -6.41
C PRO A 133 -6.20 21.97 -7.67
N HIS A 134 -5.61 21.32 -8.67
CA HIS A 134 -6.29 21.06 -9.96
C HIS A 134 -6.74 19.61 -10.19
N ASP A 135 -6.41 18.67 -9.29
CA ASP A 135 -6.58 17.22 -9.54
C ASP A 135 -7.83 16.58 -8.90
N PHE A 136 -8.59 17.32 -8.08
CA PHE A 136 -9.71 16.74 -7.33
C PHE A 136 -10.80 16.13 -8.24
N ILE A 137 -11.14 16.82 -9.35
CA ILE A 137 -12.19 16.36 -10.30
C ILE A 137 -11.75 15.08 -11.04
N SER A 138 -10.46 14.95 -11.36
CA SER A 138 -9.94 13.77 -12.04
C SER A 138 -9.97 12.52 -11.14
N HIS A 139 -9.91 12.71 -9.81
CA HIS A 139 -9.98 11.62 -8.84
C HIS A 139 -11.40 11.07 -8.65
N TRP A 140 -12.42 11.92 -8.79
CA TRP A 140 -13.82 11.46 -8.84
C TRP A 140 -14.07 10.50 -10.00
N ALA A 141 -13.46 10.78 -11.15
CA ALA A 141 -13.52 9.88 -12.31
C ALA A 141 -12.88 8.50 -12.02
N GLY A 142 -11.95 8.44 -11.06
CA GLY A 142 -11.31 7.18 -10.62
C GLY A 142 -12.28 6.18 -9.99
N PHE A 143 -13.29 6.67 -9.23
CA PHE A 143 -14.31 5.81 -8.63
C PHE A 143 -15.16 5.10 -9.68
N PHE A 144 -15.52 5.80 -10.74
CA PHE A 144 -16.31 5.24 -11.85
C PHE A 144 -15.50 4.37 -12.83
N LYS A 145 -14.18 4.31 -12.66
CA LYS A 145 -13.29 3.43 -13.44
C LYS A 145 -13.20 1.99 -12.92
N TYR A 146 -13.80 1.70 -11.75
CA TYR A 146 -13.82 0.32 -11.27
C TYR A 146 -14.60 -0.57 -12.22
N THR A 147 -13.93 -1.57 -12.78
CA THR A 147 -14.60 -2.63 -13.54
C THR A 147 -15.45 -3.48 -12.59
N PRO A 148 -16.49 -4.17 -13.08
CA PRO A 148 -17.26 -5.11 -12.26
C PRO A 148 -16.38 -6.12 -11.53
N TRP A 149 -15.33 -6.61 -12.19
CA TRP A 149 -14.33 -7.49 -11.58
C TRP A 149 -13.54 -6.82 -10.45
N GLY A 150 -13.16 -5.56 -10.63
CA GLY A 150 -12.48 -4.77 -9.60
C GLY A 150 -13.34 -4.58 -8.34
N ILE A 151 -14.64 -4.35 -8.51
CA ILE A 151 -15.61 -4.26 -7.41
C ILE A 151 -15.72 -5.58 -6.66
N ILE A 152 -15.94 -6.68 -7.41
CA ILE A 152 -16.03 -8.04 -6.82
C ILE A 152 -14.76 -8.36 -6.03
N LYS A 153 -13.59 -8.09 -6.61
CA LYS A 153 -12.29 -8.29 -5.94
C LYS A 153 -12.22 -7.54 -4.61
N LYS A 154 -12.62 -6.27 -4.58
CA LYS A 154 -12.58 -5.44 -3.35
C LYS A 154 -13.57 -5.95 -2.29
N ILE A 155 -14.74 -6.41 -2.69
CA ILE A 155 -15.72 -7.01 -1.76
C ILE A 155 -15.16 -8.32 -1.20
N VAL A 156 -14.58 -9.19 -2.03
CA VAL A 156 -13.98 -10.46 -1.58
C VAL A 156 -12.79 -10.22 -0.65
N GLU A 157 -11.92 -9.24 -0.95
CA GLU A 157 -10.83 -8.82 -0.06
C GLU A 157 -11.39 -8.34 1.30
N GLY A 158 -12.44 -7.50 1.28
CA GLY A 158 -13.11 -7.03 2.49
C GLY A 158 -13.73 -8.16 3.30
N LEU A 159 -14.41 -9.11 2.65
CA LEU A 159 -14.97 -10.31 3.29
C LEU A 159 -13.89 -11.15 3.97
N ALA A 160 -12.79 -11.43 3.27
CA ALA A 160 -11.70 -12.22 3.82
C ALA A 160 -11.05 -11.55 5.05
N GLN A 161 -10.83 -10.23 4.99
CA GLN A 161 -10.26 -9.48 6.10
C GLN A 161 -11.20 -9.41 7.31
N GLN A 162 -12.49 -9.17 7.07
CA GLN A 162 -13.47 -9.15 8.16
C GLN A 162 -13.71 -10.54 8.75
N PHE A 163 -13.67 -11.59 7.93
CA PHE A 163 -13.73 -12.97 8.42
C PHE A 163 -12.54 -13.27 9.34
N LEU A 164 -11.33 -12.92 8.95
CA LEU A 164 -10.14 -13.09 9.78
C LEU A 164 -10.26 -12.32 11.10
N LEU A 165 -10.63 -11.03 11.04
CA LEU A 165 -10.71 -10.16 12.19
C LEU A 165 -11.81 -10.61 13.16
N GLN A 166 -13.01 -10.90 12.66
CA GLN A 166 -14.20 -11.11 13.48
C GLN A 166 -14.40 -12.60 13.85
N SER A 167 -14.45 -13.45 12.81
CA SER A 167 -14.81 -14.85 13.01
C SER A 167 -13.66 -15.68 13.59
N ILE A 168 -12.43 -15.17 13.44
CA ILE A 168 -11.23 -15.82 13.97
C ILE A 168 -10.70 -15.06 15.18
N LEU A 169 -10.03 -13.94 14.95
CA LEU A 169 -9.27 -13.27 16.01
C LEU A 169 -10.15 -12.84 17.18
N LEU A 170 -11.26 -12.14 16.91
CA LEU A 170 -12.13 -11.63 17.98
C LEU A 170 -12.74 -12.78 18.81
N ILE A 171 -13.23 -13.84 18.15
CA ILE A 171 -13.84 -14.99 18.87
C ILE A 171 -12.79 -15.71 19.71
N ARG A 172 -11.55 -15.88 19.19
CA ARG A 172 -10.47 -16.53 19.95
C ARG A 172 -9.98 -15.67 21.11
N PHE A 173 -9.87 -14.36 20.94
CA PHE A 173 -9.55 -13.47 22.04
C PHE A 173 -10.63 -13.48 23.13
N PHE A 174 -11.90 -13.65 22.76
CA PHE A 174 -12.95 -13.87 23.77
C PHE A 174 -12.74 -15.13 24.60
N LYS A 175 -12.32 -16.22 23.96
CA LYS A 175 -12.02 -17.47 24.68
C LYS A 175 -10.81 -17.34 25.61
N ILE A 176 -9.85 -16.44 25.28
CA ILE A 176 -8.66 -16.20 26.10
C ILE A 176 -8.96 -15.26 27.27
N PHE A 177 -9.53 -14.08 26.98
CA PHE A 177 -9.64 -13.00 27.97
C PHE A 177 -10.97 -12.96 28.71
N GLU A 178 -12.03 -13.54 28.16
CA GLU A 178 -13.40 -13.54 28.71
C GLU A 178 -13.98 -12.14 28.94
N LYS A 179 -13.27 -11.08 28.50
CA LYS A 179 -13.65 -9.66 28.65
C LYS A 179 -13.82 -9.02 27.28
N ARG A 180 -15.02 -8.44 27.06
CA ARG A 180 -15.39 -7.83 25.76
C ARG A 180 -14.41 -6.74 25.31
N SER A 181 -14.11 -5.80 26.18
CA SER A 181 -13.22 -4.67 25.85
C SER A 181 -11.81 -5.13 25.47
N ILE A 182 -11.22 -6.03 26.26
CA ILE A 182 -9.88 -6.54 26.02
C ILE A 182 -9.83 -7.32 24.71
N SER A 183 -10.83 -8.17 24.43
CA SER A 183 -10.89 -8.96 23.20
C SER A 183 -11.02 -8.08 21.97
N VAL A 184 -11.85 -7.06 22.01
CA VAL A 184 -12.01 -6.08 20.93
C VAL A 184 -10.72 -5.30 20.69
N MET A 185 -10.09 -4.79 21.75
CA MET A 185 -8.82 -4.07 21.68
C MET A 185 -7.72 -4.92 21.08
N SER A 186 -7.58 -6.18 21.54
CA SER A 186 -6.55 -7.10 21.06
C SER A 186 -6.75 -7.48 19.60
N ALA A 187 -7.99 -7.74 19.18
CA ALA A 187 -8.30 -8.07 17.80
C ALA A 187 -8.03 -6.87 16.87
N ALA A 188 -8.48 -5.67 17.24
CA ALA A 188 -8.24 -4.46 16.48
C ALA A 188 -6.75 -4.10 16.42
N LEU A 189 -6.01 -4.30 17.53
CA LEU A 189 -4.56 -4.06 17.56
C LEU A 189 -3.81 -5.02 16.62
N LEU A 190 -4.14 -6.30 16.66
CA LEU A 190 -3.50 -7.28 15.79
C LEU A 190 -3.83 -7.03 14.31
N PHE A 191 -5.07 -6.64 14.02
CA PHE A 191 -5.47 -6.20 12.68
C PHE A 191 -4.70 -4.95 12.22
N SER A 192 -4.50 -4.00 13.12
CA SER A 192 -3.67 -2.81 12.88
C SER A 192 -2.22 -3.15 12.57
N LEU A 193 -1.61 -4.04 13.37
CA LEU A 193 -0.23 -4.50 13.17
C LEU A 193 -0.03 -5.17 11.81
N ALA A 194 -1.06 -5.79 11.26
CA ALA A 194 -1.03 -6.34 9.91
C ALA A 194 -0.78 -5.28 8.81
N HIS A 195 -0.97 -4.00 9.12
CA HIS A 195 -0.74 -2.87 8.21
C HIS A 195 0.62 -2.19 8.42
N SER A 196 1.49 -2.78 9.26
CA SER A 196 2.87 -2.32 9.49
C SER A 196 3.67 -2.37 8.17
N PRO A 197 4.64 -1.45 7.96
CA PRO A 197 5.14 -0.43 8.88
C PRO A 197 4.43 0.93 8.78
N ASN A 198 3.30 1.03 8.07
CA ASN A 198 2.62 2.29 7.84
C ASN A 198 1.81 2.73 9.05
N ILE A 199 2.41 3.59 9.90
CA ILE A 199 1.81 4.02 11.16
C ILE A 199 0.45 4.73 10.98
N ARG A 200 0.26 5.46 9.86
CA ARG A 200 -1.00 6.14 9.55
C ARG A 200 -2.09 5.13 9.21
N LEU A 201 -1.76 4.15 8.38
CA LEU A 201 -2.66 3.07 8.03
C LEU A 201 -2.94 2.16 9.24
N MET A 202 -1.94 1.92 10.09
CA MET A 202 -2.11 1.20 11.36
C MET A 202 -3.11 1.91 12.28
N ALA A 203 -3.00 3.23 12.46
CA ALA A 203 -3.94 3.99 13.27
C ALA A 203 -5.36 3.95 12.70
N LEU A 204 -5.50 4.14 11.38
CA LEU A 204 -6.79 4.07 10.69
C LEU A 204 -7.43 2.68 10.79
N SER A 205 -6.66 1.63 10.52
CA SER A 205 -7.13 0.25 10.60
C SER A 205 -7.43 -0.19 12.04
N PHE A 206 -6.75 0.37 13.04
CA PHE A 206 -7.09 0.15 14.44
C PHE A 206 -8.49 0.71 14.76
N CYS A 207 -8.74 1.98 14.42
CA CYS A 207 -10.04 2.61 14.62
C CYS A 207 -11.14 1.86 13.85
N PHE A 208 -10.89 1.51 12.60
CA PHE A 208 -11.82 0.74 11.78
C PHE A 208 -12.08 -0.66 12.39
N GLY A 209 -11.03 -1.33 12.86
CA GLY A 209 -11.12 -2.61 13.56
C GLY A 209 -11.98 -2.55 14.81
N LEU A 210 -11.85 -1.49 15.62
CA LEU A 210 -12.69 -1.28 16.80
C LEU A 210 -14.18 -1.16 16.41
N VAL A 211 -14.49 -0.31 15.44
CA VAL A 211 -15.87 -0.09 14.95
C VAL A 211 -16.46 -1.39 14.43
N THR A 212 -15.75 -2.10 13.56
CA THR A 212 -16.24 -3.35 12.96
C THR A 212 -16.36 -4.48 13.97
N CYS A 213 -15.48 -4.56 14.98
CA CYS A 213 -15.63 -5.50 16.10
C CYS A 213 -16.91 -5.23 16.91
N VAL A 214 -17.22 -3.97 17.19
CA VAL A 214 -18.44 -3.60 17.92
C VAL A 214 -19.69 -3.94 17.11
N LEU A 215 -19.72 -3.60 15.82
CA LEU A 215 -20.82 -3.94 14.90
C LEU A 215 -21.01 -5.47 14.81
N PHE A 216 -19.91 -6.22 14.71
CA PHE A 216 -19.97 -7.67 14.69
C PHE A 216 -20.58 -8.24 15.98
N LEU A 217 -20.16 -7.75 17.13
CA LEU A 217 -20.71 -8.24 18.40
C LEU A 217 -22.18 -7.93 18.56
N ARG A 218 -22.68 -6.91 17.87
CA ARG A 218 -24.10 -6.54 17.88
C ARG A 218 -24.92 -7.44 16.95
N ASN A 219 -24.48 -7.59 15.70
CA ASN A 219 -25.27 -8.22 14.64
C ASN A 219 -24.77 -9.60 14.21
N ARG A 220 -23.52 -9.93 14.48
CA ARG A 220 -22.89 -11.18 14.03
C ARG A 220 -23.11 -11.45 12.54
N ASN A 221 -22.84 -10.46 11.66
CA ASN A 221 -23.00 -10.60 10.23
C ASN A 221 -21.72 -10.21 9.48
N ILE A 222 -21.05 -11.19 8.92
CA ILE A 222 -19.78 -11.00 8.22
C ILE A 222 -19.96 -10.44 6.81
N PHE A 223 -21.10 -10.75 6.15
CA PHE A 223 -21.33 -10.34 4.78
C PHE A 223 -21.49 -8.82 4.67
N THR A 224 -22.31 -8.23 5.56
CA THR A 224 -22.51 -6.78 5.56
C THR A 224 -21.24 -6.02 5.93
N LEU A 225 -20.46 -6.54 6.89
CA LEU A 225 -19.16 -5.97 7.26
C LEU A 225 -18.14 -6.08 6.13
N GLY A 226 -18.11 -7.21 5.42
CA GLY A 226 -17.21 -7.40 4.29
C GLY A 226 -17.52 -6.49 3.12
N VAL A 227 -18.81 -6.32 2.79
CA VAL A 227 -19.27 -5.38 1.77
C VAL A 227 -18.92 -3.95 2.17
N MET A 228 -19.22 -3.55 3.41
CA MET A 228 -18.85 -2.24 3.96
C MET A 228 -17.34 -1.98 3.82
N HIS A 229 -16.50 -2.95 4.20
CA HIS A 229 -15.05 -2.84 4.09
C HIS A 229 -14.60 -2.67 2.63
N GLY A 230 -15.13 -3.49 1.71
CA GLY A 230 -14.83 -3.41 0.29
C GLY A 230 -15.19 -2.05 -0.31
N VAL A 231 -16.40 -1.56 -0.01
CA VAL A 231 -16.88 -0.23 -0.45
C VAL A 231 -16.01 0.89 0.11
N LEU A 232 -15.74 0.89 1.42
CA LEU A 232 -14.88 1.92 2.04
C LEU A 232 -13.44 1.86 1.51
N SER A 233 -12.91 0.68 1.20
CA SER A 233 -11.60 0.53 0.54
C SER A 233 -11.61 1.15 -0.87
N MET A 234 -12.68 0.99 -1.65
CA MET A 234 -12.81 1.64 -2.96
C MET A 234 -12.91 3.16 -2.82
N VAL A 235 -13.74 3.66 -1.92
CA VAL A 235 -13.84 5.09 -1.63
C VAL A 235 -12.47 5.65 -1.23
N PHE A 236 -11.81 5.02 -0.27
CA PHE A 236 -10.50 5.45 0.22
C PHE A 236 -9.45 5.54 -0.89
N THR A 237 -9.36 4.50 -1.74
CA THR A 237 -8.38 4.47 -2.82
C THR A 237 -8.72 5.38 -3.99
N SER A 238 -9.99 5.77 -4.16
CA SER A 238 -10.44 6.64 -5.24
C SER A 238 -10.32 8.12 -4.92
N PHE A 239 -10.60 8.51 -3.67
CA PHE A 239 -10.63 9.92 -3.27
C PHE A 239 -9.30 10.43 -2.72
N LEU A 240 -8.42 9.54 -2.28
CA LEU A 240 -7.09 9.96 -1.84
C LEU A 240 -6.14 10.09 -3.02
N VAL A 241 -5.38 11.18 -3.03
CA VAL A 241 -4.36 11.47 -4.05
C VAL A 241 -3.38 10.31 -4.15
N PRO A 242 -2.94 9.88 -5.34
CA PRO A 242 -2.02 8.75 -5.52
C PRO A 242 -0.78 8.78 -4.62
N GLY A 243 -0.18 9.94 -4.38
CA GLY A 243 0.92 10.13 -3.44
C GLY A 243 0.55 9.78 -2.00
N LEU A 244 -0.66 10.13 -1.56
CA LEU A 244 -1.15 9.79 -0.23
C LEU A 244 -1.55 8.32 -0.14
N VAL A 245 -2.15 7.75 -1.20
CA VAL A 245 -2.47 6.31 -1.27
C VAL A 245 -1.21 5.46 -1.21
N SER A 246 -0.11 5.90 -1.83
CA SER A 246 1.18 5.19 -1.72
C SER A 246 1.70 5.15 -0.28
N ASP A 247 1.40 6.18 0.51
CA ASP A 247 1.76 6.27 1.92
C ASP A 247 0.88 5.38 2.83
N PHE A 248 -0.25 4.87 2.33
CA PHE A 248 -1.17 3.98 3.04
C PHE A 248 -1.11 2.52 2.57
N ARG A 249 -0.01 2.09 1.94
CA ARG A 249 0.16 0.69 1.53
C ARG A 249 0.71 -0.18 2.64
N THR A 250 0.28 -1.44 2.65
CA THR A 250 0.78 -2.48 3.56
C THR A 250 2.11 -3.06 3.07
N GLY A 251 2.96 -3.41 4.00
CA GLY A 251 4.22 -4.11 3.76
C GLY A 251 5.44 -3.19 3.63
N PRO A 252 6.68 -3.75 3.59
CA PRO A 252 7.87 -2.98 3.27
C PRO A 252 7.62 -2.33 1.93
N SER A 253 7.62 -1.01 1.93
CA SER A 253 7.00 -0.19 0.92
C SER A 253 7.40 -0.61 -0.50
N ARG A 254 6.50 -1.27 -1.22
CA ARG A 254 6.56 -1.37 -2.68
C ARG A 254 6.84 0.02 -3.27
N GLY A 255 6.28 1.05 -2.64
CA GLY A 255 6.49 2.43 -2.99
C GLY A 255 7.96 2.84 -3.07
N ASN A 256 8.81 2.39 -2.15
CA ASN A 256 10.23 2.72 -2.23
C ASN A 256 10.98 1.88 -3.28
N MET A 257 10.53 0.66 -3.56
CA MET A 257 11.15 -0.20 -4.58
C MET A 257 10.77 0.19 -6.02
N GLU A 258 9.64 0.88 -6.21
CA GLU A 258 9.24 1.43 -7.51
C GLU A 258 9.95 2.75 -7.85
N PHE A 259 10.62 3.39 -6.86
CA PHE A 259 11.20 4.73 -6.98
C PHE A 259 12.69 4.74 -6.64
N ILE A 260 13.47 3.82 -7.19
CA ILE A 260 14.93 3.77 -7.00
C ILE A 260 15.62 4.06 -8.31
N ALA A 261 16.38 5.15 -8.34
CA ALA A 261 17.20 5.57 -9.45
C ALA A 261 18.68 5.63 -9.06
N SER A 262 19.59 5.35 -9.98
CA SER A 262 20.96 5.87 -9.97
C SER A 262 21.05 6.94 -11.04
N ILE A 263 21.46 8.12 -10.65
CA ILE A 263 21.63 9.27 -11.53
C ILE A 263 23.10 9.65 -11.46
N ASP A 264 23.76 9.72 -12.60
CA ASP A 264 25.18 9.98 -12.67
C ASP A 264 25.47 11.10 -13.68
N TYR A 265 26.29 12.06 -13.26
CA TYR A 265 26.78 13.15 -14.06
C TYR A 265 28.30 13.19 -14.00
N HIS A 266 28.96 13.12 -15.14
CA HIS A 266 30.42 13.07 -15.23
C HIS A 266 31.05 14.42 -15.65
N GLY A 267 30.21 15.46 -15.78
CA GLY A 267 30.67 16.80 -16.10
C GLY A 267 31.09 17.63 -14.89
N GLY A 268 31.68 18.76 -15.15
CA GLY A 268 32.02 19.75 -14.14
C GLY A 268 30.92 20.79 -13.90
N LYS A 269 31.28 21.95 -13.36
CA LYS A 269 30.41 23.11 -13.18
C LYS A 269 29.91 23.58 -14.56
N ILE A 270 28.63 23.84 -14.68
CA ILE A 270 28.00 24.32 -15.92
C ILE A 270 27.95 25.83 -15.90
N GLU A 271 28.32 26.43 -17.03
CA GLU A 271 28.24 27.89 -17.23
C GLU A 271 27.33 28.21 -18.42
N THR A 272 26.41 29.13 -18.25
CA THR A 272 25.50 29.55 -19.31
C THR A 272 25.04 31.00 -19.16
N LYS A 273 24.31 31.51 -20.19
CA LYS A 273 23.72 32.84 -20.17
C LYS A 273 22.32 32.83 -19.54
N PRO A 274 21.82 33.97 -19.03
CA PRO A 274 20.46 34.09 -18.52
C PRO A 274 19.41 33.61 -19.53
N SER A 275 18.36 32.97 -19.03
CA SER A 275 17.17 32.52 -19.79
C SER A 275 17.47 31.59 -20.96
N LYS A 276 18.66 31.01 -21.02
CA LYS A 276 19.03 30.08 -22.10
C LYS A 276 18.57 28.65 -21.73
N THR A 277 18.03 27.94 -22.70
CA THR A 277 17.80 26.51 -22.57
C THR A 277 19.08 25.76 -22.92
N ILE A 278 19.52 24.86 -22.07
CA ILE A 278 20.68 23.99 -22.23
C ILE A 278 20.30 22.53 -22.11
N LEU A 279 21.10 21.66 -22.72
CA LEU A 279 20.97 20.21 -22.62
C LEU A 279 22.18 19.66 -21.88
N ILE A 280 21.93 18.83 -20.86
CA ILE A 280 22.95 18.26 -19.98
C ILE A 280 22.88 16.75 -20.09
N PRO A 281 23.91 16.05 -20.60
CA PRO A 281 23.89 14.60 -20.67
C PRO A 281 23.98 13.98 -19.28
N ILE A 282 22.92 13.27 -18.90
CA ILE A 282 22.77 12.59 -17.61
C ILE A 282 22.62 11.09 -17.86
N SER A 283 23.42 10.28 -17.18
CA SER A 283 23.24 8.83 -17.16
C SER A 283 22.21 8.46 -16.08
N VAL A 284 21.18 7.75 -16.49
CA VAL A 284 20.10 7.31 -15.57
C VAL A 284 19.97 5.80 -15.65
N THR A 285 20.04 5.13 -14.50
CA THR A 285 19.83 3.70 -14.37
C THR A 285 18.58 3.44 -13.55
N ASN A 286 17.66 2.66 -14.09
CA ASN A 286 16.49 2.21 -13.37
C ASN A 286 16.88 1.12 -12.36
N LYS A 287 16.95 1.47 -11.08
CA LYS A 287 17.20 0.54 -9.97
C LYS A 287 15.91 0.08 -9.29
N SER A 288 14.76 0.43 -9.86
CA SER A 288 13.45 0.02 -9.36
C SER A 288 13.02 -1.34 -9.91
N ILE A 289 11.98 -1.90 -9.32
CA ILE A 289 11.40 -3.19 -9.75
C ILE A 289 10.34 -3.03 -10.86
N VAL A 290 10.13 -1.82 -11.37
CA VAL A 290 9.15 -1.53 -12.42
C VAL A 290 9.84 -0.90 -13.63
N THR A 291 9.31 -1.16 -14.82
CA THR A 291 9.75 -0.49 -16.04
C THR A 291 9.28 0.96 -16.02
N TRP A 292 10.17 1.89 -16.37
CA TRP A 292 9.86 3.29 -16.57
C TRP A 292 9.49 3.56 -18.01
N ASP A 293 8.42 4.31 -18.21
CA ASP A 293 7.90 4.65 -19.53
C ASP A 293 7.41 6.11 -19.55
N SER A 294 8.05 6.96 -20.34
CA SER A 294 7.59 8.34 -20.54
C SER A 294 6.35 8.43 -21.43
N GLY A 295 6.01 7.36 -22.13
CA GLY A 295 4.80 7.25 -22.95
C GLY A 295 3.59 6.63 -22.23
N ASP A 296 3.70 6.32 -20.95
CA ASP A 296 2.57 5.82 -20.16
C ASP A 296 1.48 6.90 -20.08
N LYS A 297 0.23 6.53 -20.35
CA LYS A 297 -0.89 7.49 -20.43
C LYS A 297 -1.33 8.01 -19.06
N ASP A 298 -1.19 7.20 -18.03
CA ASP A 298 -1.70 7.49 -16.69
C ASP A 298 -0.60 8.07 -15.79
N HIS A 299 0.59 7.48 -15.83
CA HIS A 299 1.69 7.77 -14.90
C HIS A 299 3.06 7.74 -15.59
N PRO A 300 3.29 8.62 -16.58
CA PRO A 300 4.58 8.65 -17.28
C PRO A 300 5.73 9.01 -16.34
N VAL A 301 6.91 8.46 -16.65
CA VAL A 301 8.13 8.71 -15.87
C VAL A 301 9.06 9.61 -16.66
N PHE A 302 9.49 10.71 -16.04
CA PHE A 302 10.40 11.69 -16.63
C PHE A 302 11.60 11.94 -15.73
N ILE A 303 12.70 12.44 -16.31
CA ILE A 303 13.75 13.12 -15.56
C ILE A 303 13.45 14.62 -15.53
N SER A 304 13.74 15.26 -14.39
CA SER A 304 13.61 16.70 -14.21
C SER A 304 14.58 17.19 -13.14
N TYR A 305 14.44 18.43 -12.67
CA TYR A 305 15.29 19.01 -11.66
C TYR A 305 14.54 19.97 -10.75
N HIS A 306 15.12 20.23 -9.57
CA HIS A 306 14.74 21.30 -8.66
C HIS A 306 15.84 22.34 -8.67
N LEU A 307 15.51 23.62 -8.63
CA LEU A 307 16.46 24.72 -8.65
C LEU A 307 16.68 25.27 -7.24
N PHE A 308 17.94 25.39 -6.86
CA PHE A 308 18.37 25.99 -5.60
C PHE A 308 19.29 27.18 -5.83
N SER A 309 19.24 28.16 -4.93
CA SER A 309 20.22 29.25 -4.86
C SER A 309 21.58 28.74 -4.38
N ALA A 310 22.61 29.55 -4.51
CA ALA A 310 23.95 29.28 -3.94
C ALA A 310 23.92 29.04 -2.43
N THR A 311 22.96 29.63 -1.73
CA THR A 311 22.79 29.50 -0.26
C THR A 311 22.00 28.23 0.12
N GLY A 312 21.54 27.41 -0.86
CA GLY A 312 20.76 26.20 -0.62
C GLY A 312 19.27 26.45 -0.43
N GLU A 313 18.76 27.64 -0.70
CA GLU A 313 17.34 27.93 -0.68
C GLU A 313 16.69 27.39 -1.96
N MET A 314 15.58 26.66 -1.83
CA MET A 314 14.82 26.15 -2.96
C MET A 314 14.08 27.29 -3.66
N MET A 315 14.41 27.51 -4.93
CA MET A 315 13.82 28.56 -5.73
C MET A 315 12.64 28.04 -6.58
N GLU A 316 12.82 26.88 -7.20
CA GLU A 316 11.78 26.21 -8.00
C GLU A 316 11.79 24.71 -7.73
N TYR A 317 10.65 24.20 -7.29
CA TYR A 317 10.49 22.78 -7.00
C TYR A 317 10.14 21.96 -8.25
N ASP A 318 9.36 22.52 -9.15
CA ASP A 318 8.78 21.83 -10.30
C ASP A 318 9.26 22.46 -11.62
N ASN A 319 9.99 21.69 -12.43
CA ASN A 319 10.64 22.16 -13.63
C ASN A 319 10.32 21.30 -14.85
N ILE A 320 10.91 21.63 -15.99
CA ILE A 320 10.68 20.99 -17.29
C ILE A 320 10.90 19.49 -17.20
N ARG A 321 9.99 18.73 -17.82
CA ARG A 321 10.07 17.28 -17.96
C ARG A 321 10.89 16.92 -19.18
N THR A 322 11.88 16.05 -19.01
CA THR A 322 12.64 15.47 -20.12
C THR A 322 12.28 14.00 -20.26
N SER A 323 11.92 13.58 -21.47
CA SER A 323 11.57 12.20 -21.77
C SER A 323 12.80 11.27 -21.66
N LEU A 324 12.57 10.06 -21.24
CA LEU A 324 13.60 9.02 -21.16
C LEU A 324 13.92 8.39 -22.53
N ASN A 325 13.26 8.83 -23.60
CA ASN A 325 13.43 8.41 -25.01
C ASN A 325 13.12 6.92 -25.31
N LYS A 326 13.08 6.06 -24.31
CA LYS A 326 12.73 4.63 -24.42
C LYS A 326 12.17 4.12 -23.09
N LYS A 327 11.56 2.95 -23.12
CA LYS A 327 11.24 2.20 -21.90
C LYS A 327 12.53 1.69 -21.26
N ILE A 328 12.65 1.89 -19.94
CA ILE A 328 13.82 1.48 -19.16
C ILE A 328 13.41 0.39 -18.20
N GLY A 329 13.84 -0.85 -18.47
CA GLY A 329 13.66 -1.99 -17.59
C GLY A 329 14.51 -1.90 -16.32
N THR A 330 14.27 -2.80 -15.37
CA THR A 330 15.10 -2.91 -14.16
C THR A 330 16.56 -3.16 -14.52
N ASP A 331 17.47 -2.41 -13.92
CA ASP A 331 18.91 -2.40 -14.13
C ASP A 331 19.38 -1.90 -15.52
N ASP A 332 18.46 -1.52 -16.40
CA ASP A 332 18.80 -0.85 -17.66
C ASP A 332 19.22 0.60 -17.42
N SER A 333 20.10 1.08 -18.28
CA SER A 333 20.60 2.46 -18.26
C SER A 333 20.30 3.18 -19.57
N VAL A 334 20.19 4.50 -19.49
CA VAL A 334 20.04 5.40 -20.63
C VAL A 334 20.81 6.69 -20.36
N ILE A 335 21.36 7.30 -21.39
CA ILE A 335 21.84 8.68 -21.36
C ILE A 335 20.72 9.55 -21.90
N VAL A 336 20.34 10.57 -21.13
CA VAL A 336 19.29 11.52 -21.49
C VAL A 336 19.86 12.93 -21.45
N ASP A 337 19.60 13.71 -22.48
CA ASP A 337 19.92 15.12 -22.52
C ASP A 337 18.90 15.91 -21.71
N LEU A 338 19.15 16.06 -20.39
CA LEU A 338 18.28 16.81 -19.49
C LEU A 338 18.14 18.24 -19.97
N MET A 339 16.91 18.64 -20.30
CA MET A 339 16.56 20.00 -20.69
C MET A 339 16.48 20.88 -19.44
N VAL A 340 17.31 21.93 -19.39
CA VAL A 340 17.33 22.89 -18.29
C VAL A 340 17.12 24.29 -18.81
N HIS A 341 16.14 25.00 -18.25
CA HIS A 341 15.93 26.42 -18.51
C HIS A 341 16.68 27.25 -17.45
N ALA A 342 17.70 27.96 -17.92
CA ALA A 342 18.55 28.76 -17.03
C ALA A 342 17.79 29.95 -16.42
N PRO A 343 17.98 30.27 -15.13
CA PRO A 343 17.44 31.45 -14.48
C PRO A 343 17.74 32.73 -15.24
N SER A 344 16.84 33.70 -15.18
CA SER A 344 17.04 35.03 -15.78
C SER A 344 18.04 35.90 -15.02
N LYS A 345 18.24 35.63 -13.71
CA LYS A 345 19.13 36.37 -12.86
C LYS A 345 20.52 35.75 -12.86
N LYS A 346 21.56 36.58 -13.03
CA LYS A 346 22.97 36.19 -12.90
C LYS A 346 23.27 35.70 -11.50
N GLY A 347 24.14 34.69 -11.35
CA GLY A 347 24.53 34.14 -10.07
C GLY A 347 24.86 32.66 -10.12
N ASP A 348 25.17 32.11 -8.95
CA ASP A 348 25.44 30.69 -8.77
C ASP A 348 24.20 29.98 -8.25
N TYR A 349 23.96 28.78 -8.77
CA TYR A 349 22.81 27.93 -8.51
C TYR A 349 23.22 26.48 -8.40
N TYR A 350 22.31 25.64 -7.90
CA TYR A 350 22.41 24.19 -7.97
C TYR A 350 21.17 23.60 -8.60
N LEU A 351 21.38 22.64 -9.50
CA LEU A 351 20.33 21.78 -10.04
C LEU A 351 20.34 20.47 -9.26
N GLU A 352 19.29 20.18 -8.53
CA GLU A 352 19.07 18.86 -7.96
C GLU A 352 18.28 18.00 -8.95
N VAL A 353 18.98 17.09 -9.61
CA VAL A 353 18.35 16.22 -10.64
C VAL A 353 17.63 15.08 -9.96
N ASP A 354 16.37 14.87 -10.35
CA ASP A 354 15.48 13.84 -9.81
C ASP A 354 14.64 13.20 -10.91
N ILE A 355 14.06 12.06 -10.61
CA ILE A 355 13.08 11.37 -11.44
C ILE A 355 11.68 11.63 -10.88
N VAL A 356 10.71 11.84 -11.77
CA VAL A 356 9.31 12.00 -11.39
C VAL A 356 8.43 10.99 -12.10
N LYS A 357 7.54 10.34 -11.35
CA LYS A 357 6.41 9.59 -11.87
C LYS A 357 5.19 10.48 -11.73
N GLU A 358 4.68 10.98 -12.85
CA GLU A 358 3.62 11.98 -12.88
C GLU A 358 2.38 11.54 -12.11
N LYS A 359 1.77 12.48 -11.39
CA LYS A 359 0.58 12.27 -10.54
C LYS A 359 0.80 11.26 -9.40
N VAL A 360 2.04 10.81 -9.18
CA VAL A 360 2.36 9.82 -8.14
C VAL A 360 3.37 10.38 -7.15
N ALA A 361 4.62 10.59 -7.54
CA ALA A 361 5.67 11.11 -6.65
C ALA A 361 6.95 11.46 -7.39
N TRP A 362 7.73 12.36 -6.79
CA TRP A 362 9.15 12.50 -7.02
C TRP A 362 9.90 11.35 -6.34
N PHE A 363 10.92 10.81 -6.98
CA PHE A 363 11.69 9.68 -6.45
C PHE A 363 12.44 10.03 -5.17
N LYS A 364 12.95 11.25 -5.06
CA LYS A 364 13.52 11.82 -3.84
C LYS A 364 12.58 11.67 -2.63
N ASN A 365 11.30 11.97 -2.81
CA ASN A 365 10.29 11.89 -1.74
C ASN A 365 10.02 10.43 -1.29
N LYS A 366 10.51 9.46 -2.07
CA LYS A 366 10.45 8.01 -1.78
C LYS A 366 11.81 7.44 -1.36
N GLY A 367 12.80 8.31 -1.12
CA GLY A 367 14.12 7.93 -0.62
C GLY A 367 15.15 7.57 -1.68
N SER A 368 14.87 7.84 -2.96
CA SER A 368 15.90 7.75 -4.01
C SER A 368 16.93 8.87 -3.84
N LYS A 369 18.16 8.57 -4.21
CA LYS A 369 19.23 9.57 -4.20
C LYS A 369 19.14 10.46 -5.43
N THR A 370 19.31 11.75 -5.22
CA THR A 370 19.48 12.78 -6.25
C THR A 370 20.93 13.14 -6.42
N ILE A 371 21.26 13.91 -7.45
CA ILE A 371 22.58 14.53 -7.63
C ILE A 371 22.43 16.05 -7.69
N LEU A 372 23.45 16.77 -7.22
CA LEU A 372 23.53 18.22 -7.29
C LEU A 372 24.56 18.62 -8.35
N ILE A 373 24.16 19.43 -9.33
CA ILE A 373 25.00 19.93 -10.39
C ILE A 373 25.14 21.46 -10.21
N PRO A 374 26.37 21.99 -10.03
CA PRO A 374 26.58 23.43 -9.91
C PRO A 374 26.38 24.13 -11.26
N LEU A 375 25.61 25.23 -11.25
CA LEU A 375 25.27 26.04 -12.43
C LEU A 375 25.61 27.50 -12.17
N THR A 376 26.36 28.13 -13.06
CA THR A 376 26.65 29.55 -13.04
C THR A 376 26.00 30.28 -14.21
N ILE A 377 25.27 31.33 -13.93
CA ILE A 377 24.64 32.22 -14.95
C ILE A 377 25.51 33.48 -15.05
N LYS A 378 26.15 33.67 -16.23
CA LYS A 378 27.08 34.78 -16.51
C LYS A 378 26.44 35.90 -17.33
#